data_18d4d043544c0df4fc21cae88a85b065
#
_entry.id   18d4d043544c0df4fc21cae88a85b065
#
_cell.length_a   1.000
_cell.length_b   1.000
_cell.length_c   1.000
_cell.angle_alpha   90.00
_cell.angle_beta   90.00
_cell.angle_gamma   90.00
#
_symmetry.space_group_name_H-M   'P 1'
#
loop_
_entity.id
_entity.type
_entity.pdbx_description
1 polymer ?
#
loop_
_entity_poly.entity_id
_entity_poly.type
_entity_poly.pdbx_seq_one_letter_code
_entity_poly.pdbx_strand_id
1 'polypeptide(L)'
;MKEHVFLIEAAYGKLNLTLDVLGRRADGYHDLRMVMCSVELHDDVALTLGAPDGCDCRFEASVANPATKEILRCAQKDMNRACSEHVAVPAAPKTTPPVVADAHIGHKGTLRDDGIWPMRASATTNPASECAAALPQGEGNLALRAARAYFAAAGIDPGGCFVRICKRVPMQAGMAGGSSDAAAVLRALNRHFGAFSDERLREIGLGLGSDVPYCLFGGIALAEGRGERLTRLPDLPNGAWVVLCKPDFSVSTPALFGALDKMKEAPEARPGGPASNTDRMLTALRAGALPAVGAAMANDFAPVLAQQAPIVEACKRQLQACGALGAELTGTGSVIFGLFDSPDTAEAAASALRASVPYVQITRIRPATTVG
;
A
#
# COMPACT_ATOMS: atom_id res chain seq x y z
N MET A 1 38.17 5.62 -8.32
CA MET A 1 37.05 5.27 -7.41
C MET A 1 35.77 5.62 -8.17
N LYS A 2 34.89 4.66 -8.46
CA LYS A 2 33.57 5.00 -9.03
C LYS A 2 32.78 5.70 -7.93
N GLU A 3 32.21 6.88 -8.22
CA GLU A 3 31.32 7.57 -7.27
C GLU A 3 30.04 6.77 -7.12
N HIS A 4 29.69 6.40 -5.88
CA HIS A 4 28.42 5.80 -5.57
C HIS A 4 27.35 6.89 -5.48
N VAL A 5 26.29 6.75 -6.27
CA VAL A 5 25.14 7.65 -6.21
C VAL A 5 24.11 7.09 -5.24
N PHE A 6 23.67 7.94 -4.32
CA PHE A 6 22.70 7.61 -3.30
C PHE A 6 21.42 8.42 -3.50
N LEU A 7 20.27 7.73 -3.65
CA LEU A 7 18.95 8.34 -3.88
C LEU A 7 17.99 7.90 -2.78
N ILE A 8 17.16 8.82 -2.30
CA ILE A 8 16.08 8.52 -1.34
C ILE A 8 14.77 9.08 -1.87
N GLU A 9 13.69 8.32 -1.71
CA GLU A 9 12.36 8.69 -2.13
C GLU A 9 11.31 8.13 -1.16
N ALA A 10 10.24 8.91 -0.89
CA ALA A 10 9.10 8.48 -0.11
C ALA A 10 8.09 7.73 -0.98
N ALA A 11 7.65 6.57 -0.51
CA ALA A 11 6.66 5.71 -1.16
C ALA A 11 5.31 5.82 -0.41
N TYR A 12 4.48 6.80 -0.79
CA TYR A 12 3.23 7.14 -0.09
C TYR A 12 2.15 6.09 -0.30
N GLY A 13 1.48 5.69 0.79
CA GLY A 13 0.29 4.86 0.73
C GLY A 13 -0.89 5.58 0.07
N LYS A 14 -1.85 4.81 -0.44
CA LYS A 14 -3.10 5.34 -1.00
C LYS A 14 -4.32 4.82 -0.26
N LEU A 15 -5.41 5.58 -0.36
CA LEU A 15 -6.75 5.13 0.03
C LEU A 15 -7.72 5.29 -1.13
N ASN A 16 -8.79 4.49 -1.14
CA ASN A 16 -9.92 4.69 -2.01
C ASN A 16 -11.01 5.41 -1.22
N LEU A 17 -11.27 6.67 -1.53
CA LEU A 17 -12.43 7.40 -0.97
C LEU A 17 -13.74 6.84 -1.52
N THR A 18 -13.73 6.41 -2.80
CA THR A 18 -14.77 5.56 -3.39
C THR A 18 -14.14 4.48 -4.25
N LEU A 19 -14.85 3.36 -4.40
CA LEU A 19 -14.51 2.29 -5.34
C LEU A 19 -15.80 1.67 -5.88
N ASP A 20 -16.09 1.92 -7.16
CA ASP A 20 -17.16 1.31 -7.93
C ASP A 20 -16.57 0.26 -8.89
N VAL A 21 -17.08 -0.95 -8.87
CA VAL A 21 -16.75 -2.02 -9.85
C VAL A 21 -17.86 -2.04 -10.90
N LEU A 22 -17.53 -1.58 -12.11
CA LEU A 22 -18.53 -1.37 -13.16
C LEU A 22 -18.92 -2.65 -13.91
N GLY A 23 -18.00 -3.61 -14.02
CA GLY A 23 -18.23 -4.87 -14.68
C GLY A 23 -16.94 -5.58 -15.08
N ARG A 24 -17.10 -6.83 -15.53
CA ARG A 24 -15.97 -7.66 -15.97
C ARG A 24 -15.69 -7.43 -17.45
N ARG A 25 -14.41 -7.27 -17.78
CA ARG A 25 -13.88 -7.06 -19.12
C ARG A 25 -13.61 -8.39 -19.82
N ALA A 26 -13.49 -8.35 -21.14
CA ALA A 26 -13.12 -9.51 -21.96
C ALA A 26 -11.70 -10.05 -21.67
N ASP A 27 -10.80 -9.17 -21.16
CA ASP A 27 -9.43 -9.54 -20.75
C ASP A 27 -9.35 -10.18 -19.35
N GLY A 28 -10.52 -10.41 -18.70
CA GLY A 28 -10.62 -11.02 -17.39
C GLY A 28 -10.48 -10.08 -16.21
N TYR A 29 -10.07 -8.83 -16.43
CA TYR A 29 -10.06 -7.76 -15.43
C TYR A 29 -11.45 -7.14 -15.25
N HIS A 30 -11.59 -6.23 -14.29
CA HIS A 30 -12.80 -5.43 -14.10
C HIS A 30 -12.55 -3.97 -14.48
N ASP A 31 -13.56 -3.34 -15.07
CA ASP A 31 -13.61 -1.90 -15.19
C ASP A 31 -13.98 -1.31 -13.83
N LEU A 32 -13.14 -0.38 -13.39
CA LEU A 32 -13.27 0.30 -12.10
C LEU A 32 -13.50 1.78 -12.33
N ARG A 33 -14.18 2.41 -11.39
CA ARG A 33 -14.27 3.85 -11.28
C ARG A 33 -14.13 4.23 -9.81
N MET A 34 -13.11 4.99 -9.46
CA MET A 34 -12.78 5.22 -8.06
C MET A 34 -12.13 6.59 -7.87
N VAL A 35 -12.32 7.16 -6.68
CA VAL A 35 -11.55 8.31 -6.25
C VAL A 35 -10.51 7.82 -5.26
N MET A 36 -9.25 8.07 -5.60
CA MET A 36 -8.10 7.74 -4.76
C MET A 36 -7.47 8.99 -4.16
N CYS A 37 -6.91 8.87 -2.96
CA CYS A 37 -6.08 9.88 -2.34
C CYS A 37 -4.80 9.30 -1.77
N SER A 38 -3.69 10.05 -1.84
CA SER A 38 -2.45 9.71 -1.16
C SER A 38 -2.53 10.12 0.30
N VAL A 39 -1.86 9.38 1.19
CA VAL A 39 -1.69 9.72 2.60
C VAL A 39 -0.24 10.01 2.93
N GLU A 40 0.01 10.74 4.03
CA GLU A 40 1.38 11.05 4.48
C GLU A 40 2.14 9.81 4.98
N LEU A 41 1.42 8.76 5.41
CA LEU A 41 2.04 7.48 5.75
C LEU A 41 2.74 6.91 4.51
N HIS A 42 4.05 6.67 4.62
CA HIS A 42 4.90 6.25 3.51
C HIS A 42 5.99 5.28 3.97
N ASP A 43 6.51 4.52 3.04
CA ASP A 43 7.76 3.78 3.18
C ASP A 43 8.91 4.66 2.72
N ASP A 44 10.11 4.45 3.24
CA ASP A 44 11.32 5.08 2.71
C ASP A 44 12.04 4.10 1.78
N VAL A 45 12.30 4.53 0.56
CA VAL A 45 13.01 3.76 -0.47
C VAL A 45 14.34 4.42 -0.73
N ALA A 46 15.45 3.68 -0.53
CA ALA A 46 16.80 4.14 -0.80
C ALA A 46 17.43 3.28 -1.90
N LEU A 47 18.09 3.94 -2.86
CA LEU A 47 18.85 3.28 -3.92
C LEU A 47 20.33 3.66 -3.84
N THR A 48 21.20 2.69 -4.05
CA THR A 48 22.64 2.90 -4.25
C THR A 48 23.02 2.39 -5.63
N LEU A 49 23.57 3.27 -6.48
CA LEU A 49 24.02 2.96 -7.83
C LEU A 49 25.55 2.85 -7.87
N GLY A 50 26.08 2.06 -8.81
CA GLY A 50 27.52 1.87 -8.98
C GLY A 50 28.17 0.95 -7.94
N ALA A 51 27.37 0.04 -7.32
CA ALA A 51 27.89 -0.96 -6.39
C ALA A 51 28.98 -1.83 -7.07
N PRO A 52 29.97 -2.36 -6.31
CA PRO A 52 31.12 -3.06 -6.89
C PRO A 52 30.70 -4.28 -7.71
N ASP A 53 31.56 -4.61 -8.66
CA ASP A 53 31.44 -5.57 -9.73
C ASP A 53 30.57 -6.83 -9.44
N GLY A 54 29.58 -7.06 -10.29
CA GLY A 54 28.83 -8.33 -10.34
C GLY A 54 27.62 -8.40 -9.41
N CYS A 55 27.19 -7.34 -8.78
CA CYS A 55 25.96 -7.34 -7.98
C CYS A 55 24.73 -7.20 -8.90
N ASP A 56 24.01 -8.29 -9.07
CA ASP A 56 22.58 -8.22 -9.38
C ASP A 56 21.89 -7.30 -8.38
N CYS A 57 20.75 -6.67 -8.79
CA CYS A 57 19.92 -5.92 -7.85
C CYS A 57 19.66 -6.77 -6.61
N ARG A 58 20.30 -6.48 -5.50
CA ARG A 58 20.05 -7.14 -4.22
C ARG A 58 19.08 -6.30 -3.44
N PHE A 59 18.13 -6.97 -2.83
CA PHE A 59 17.11 -6.38 -1.99
C PHE A 59 17.36 -6.78 -0.54
N GLU A 60 17.49 -5.78 0.33
CA GLU A 60 17.36 -5.96 1.77
C GLU A 60 16.16 -5.15 2.25
N ALA A 61 15.14 -5.84 2.75
CA ALA A 61 14.12 -5.20 3.54
C ALA A 61 14.63 -5.09 4.97
N SER A 62 14.97 -3.90 5.40
CA SER A 62 15.21 -3.66 6.80
C SER A 62 14.02 -2.89 7.37
N VAL A 63 13.36 -3.45 8.35
CA VAL A 63 12.41 -2.75 9.18
C VAL A 63 13.22 -1.95 10.19
N ALA A 64 13.76 -0.82 9.77
CA ALA A 64 14.52 0.07 10.64
C ALA A 64 13.57 1.07 11.31
N ASN A 65 13.91 1.40 12.56
CA ASN A 65 13.26 2.39 13.39
C ASN A 65 13.13 3.77 12.69
N PRO A 66 12.06 4.55 12.92
CA PRO A 66 11.48 5.57 12.03
C PRO A 66 12.28 6.87 11.78
N ALA A 67 13.57 6.91 12.02
CA ALA A 67 14.34 8.13 11.75
C ALA A 67 15.08 8.04 10.41
N THR A 68 14.72 8.89 9.45
CA THR A 68 15.41 9.06 8.14
C THR A 68 16.93 9.14 8.27
N LYS A 69 17.44 9.68 9.40
CA LYS A 69 18.87 9.70 9.74
C LYS A 69 19.46 8.30 9.93
N GLU A 70 18.68 7.32 10.31
CA GLU A 70 19.13 5.95 10.54
C GLU A 70 19.21 5.16 9.24
N ILE A 71 18.33 5.43 8.27
CA ILE A 71 18.43 4.90 6.89
C ILE A 71 19.72 5.38 6.25
N LEU A 72 20.04 6.66 6.38
CA LEU A 72 21.30 7.23 5.89
C LEU A 72 22.53 6.61 6.59
N ARG A 73 22.48 6.40 7.91
CA ARG A 73 23.55 5.73 8.67
C ARG A 73 23.70 4.25 8.29
N CYS A 74 22.59 3.53 8.11
CA CYS A 74 22.61 2.13 7.69
C CYS A 74 23.17 2.00 6.28
N ALA A 75 22.71 2.82 5.33
CA ALA A 75 23.22 2.84 3.97
C ALA A 75 24.74 3.16 3.93
N GLN A 76 25.20 4.09 4.76
CA GLN A 76 26.63 4.42 4.89
C GLN A 76 27.44 3.28 5.52
N LYS A 77 26.87 2.57 6.52
CA LYS A 77 27.52 1.41 7.15
C LYS A 77 27.67 0.24 6.18
N ASP A 78 26.62 -0.04 5.37
CA ASP A 78 26.66 -1.15 4.41
C ASP A 78 27.63 -0.85 3.26
N MET A 79 27.74 0.41 2.85
CA MET A 79 28.75 0.86 1.89
C MET A 79 30.17 0.63 2.44
N ASN A 80 30.42 0.95 3.71
CA ASN A 80 31.70 0.72 4.36
C ASN A 80 31.98 -0.77 4.55
N ARG A 81 30.95 -1.60 4.80
CA ARG A 81 31.07 -3.05 4.95
C ARG A 81 31.34 -3.73 3.61
N ALA A 82 30.63 -3.36 2.54
CA ALA A 82 30.88 -3.86 1.19
C ALA A 82 32.31 -3.50 0.69
N CYS A 83 32.83 -2.35 1.10
CA CYS A 83 34.23 -1.96 0.79
C CYS A 83 35.28 -2.70 1.64
N SER A 84 34.93 -3.22 2.83
CA SER A 84 35.84 -3.92 3.74
C SER A 84 35.86 -5.44 3.57
N GLU A 85 34.83 -6.04 2.97
CA GLU A 85 34.71 -7.51 2.79
C GLU A 85 35.39 -8.06 1.52
N HIS A 86 36.21 -7.26 0.83
CA HIS A 86 37.06 -7.72 -0.30
C HIS A 86 38.35 -8.43 0.15
N VAL A 87 38.37 -9.02 1.35
CA VAL A 87 39.47 -9.88 1.82
C VAL A 87 38.96 -11.30 2.01
N ALA A 88 39.38 -12.14 1.07
CA ALA A 88 39.43 -13.63 1.12
C ALA A 88 38.17 -14.40 1.56
N VAL A 89 37.53 -15.04 0.59
CA VAL A 89 36.55 -16.12 0.82
C VAL A 89 37.26 -17.44 0.99
N PRO A 90 37.21 -18.13 2.16
CA PRO A 90 37.53 -19.54 2.24
C PRO A 90 36.34 -20.37 1.76
N ALA A 91 36.64 -21.46 1.05
CA ALA A 91 35.65 -22.40 0.50
C ALA A 91 34.71 -22.98 1.55
N ALA A 92 33.40 -22.98 1.25
CA ALA A 92 32.36 -23.50 2.12
C ALA A 92 32.40 -25.04 2.21
N PRO A 93 32.19 -25.64 3.40
CA PRO A 93 31.95 -27.07 3.54
C PRO A 93 30.54 -27.43 3.07
N LYS A 94 30.46 -28.55 2.35
CA LYS A 94 29.17 -29.16 1.95
C LYS A 94 28.46 -29.73 3.16
N THR A 95 27.34 -29.16 3.56
CA THR A 95 26.41 -29.79 4.50
C THR A 95 25.04 -29.96 3.85
N THR A 96 24.54 -31.18 3.90
CA THR A 96 23.19 -31.61 3.52
C THR A 96 22.13 -30.91 4.37
N PRO A 97 20.96 -30.51 3.80
CA PRO A 97 19.90 -29.90 4.57
C PRO A 97 19.16 -30.94 5.43
N PRO A 98 18.69 -30.58 6.63
CA PRO A 98 17.85 -31.44 7.44
C PRO A 98 16.43 -31.52 6.85
N VAL A 99 15.88 -32.73 6.88
CA VAL A 99 14.48 -33.02 6.55
C VAL A 99 13.59 -32.34 7.59
N VAL A 100 12.72 -31.45 7.16
CA VAL A 100 11.70 -30.84 8.01
C VAL A 100 10.46 -31.73 7.96
N ALA A 101 10.09 -32.29 9.11
CA ALA A 101 8.87 -33.06 9.28
C ALA A 101 7.64 -32.12 9.27
N ASP A 102 6.61 -32.50 8.53
CA ASP A 102 5.30 -31.87 8.48
C ASP A 102 4.65 -31.89 9.88
N ALA A 103 4.41 -30.71 10.44
CA ALA A 103 3.55 -30.56 11.60
C ALA A 103 2.20 -29.98 11.15
N HIS A 104 1.23 -30.84 10.89
CA HIS A 104 -0.17 -30.50 10.78
C HIS A 104 -0.68 -30.08 12.15
N ILE A 105 -0.98 -28.80 12.36
CA ILE A 105 -1.79 -28.34 13.48
C ILE A 105 -3.11 -27.83 12.93
N GLY A 106 -4.11 -28.72 12.92
CA GLY A 106 -5.49 -28.35 12.73
C GLY A 106 -6.07 -27.80 14.04
N HIS A 107 -6.48 -26.56 14.07
CA HIS A 107 -7.38 -26.04 15.10
C HIS A 107 -8.75 -25.77 14.48
N LYS A 108 -9.67 -26.71 14.70
CA LYS A 108 -11.12 -26.48 14.60
C LYS A 108 -11.58 -25.75 15.87
N GLY A 109 -11.75 -24.43 15.80
CA GLY A 109 -12.44 -23.67 16.83
C GLY A 109 -13.94 -23.67 16.53
N THR A 110 -14.75 -24.25 17.39
CA THR A 110 -16.22 -24.14 17.37
C THR A 110 -16.65 -22.80 17.93
N LEU A 111 -17.56 -22.12 17.20
CA LEU A 111 -18.26 -20.91 17.64
C LEU A 111 -19.04 -21.20 18.95
N ARG A 112 -18.95 -20.31 19.92
CA ARG A 112 -19.87 -20.24 21.04
C ARG A 112 -21.03 -19.30 20.72
N ASP A 113 -22.22 -19.64 21.16
CA ASP A 113 -23.51 -18.98 20.84
C ASP A 113 -23.69 -17.56 21.41
N ASP A 114 -22.70 -17.00 22.10
CA ASP A 114 -22.75 -15.68 22.77
C ASP A 114 -22.20 -14.52 21.92
N GLY A 115 -21.80 -14.75 20.68
CA GLY A 115 -21.37 -13.72 19.76
C GLY A 115 -20.11 -12.93 20.16
N ILE A 116 -19.42 -13.38 21.21
CA ILE A 116 -18.17 -12.78 21.67
C ILE A 116 -16.99 -13.65 21.20
N TRP A 117 -16.24 -13.12 20.24
CA TRP A 117 -14.99 -13.74 19.80
C TRP A 117 -13.95 -13.66 20.93
N PRO A 118 -13.31 -14.78 21.36
CA PRO A 118 -12.29 -14.72 22.39
C PRO A 118 -11.06 -13.99 21.85
N MET A 119 -10.87 -12.74 22.31
CA MET A 119 -9.66 -11.98 22.05
C MET A 119 -8.51 -12.61 22.85
N ARG A 120 -7.59 -13.29 22.18
CA ARG A 120 -6.27 -13.55 22.77
C ARG A 120 -5.49 -12.24 22.69
N ALA A 121 -5.15 -11.69 23.83
CA ALA A 121 -4.08 -10.71 23.96
C ALA A 121 -2.79 -11.38 23.44
N SER A 122 -2.40 -11.07 22.21
CA SER A 122 -1.11 -11.47 21.67
C SER A 122 -0.06 -10.61 22.36
N ALA A 123 0.97 -11.26 22.89
CA ALA A 123 2.15 -10.59 23.39
C ALA A 123 2.68 -9.61 22.35
N THR A 124 3.14 -8.46 22.82
CA THR A 124 3.74 -7.37 22.04
C THR A 124 4.95 -7.86 21.25
N THR A 125 4.72 -8.48 20.10
CA THR A 125 5.73 -8.65 19.08
C THR A 125 5.81 -7.33 18.30
N ASN A 126 7.01 -6.81 18.18
CA ASN A 126 7.28 -5.59 17.44
C ASN A 126 6.81 -5.80 15.98
N PRO A 127 5.75 -5.10 15.49
CA PRO A 127 5.20 -5.33 14.14
C PRO A 127 6.25 -5.12 13.04
N ALA A 128 7.33 -4.45 13.35
CA ALA A 128 8.46 -4.22 12.51
C ALA A 128 9.25 -5.49 12.14
N SER A 129 9.36 -6.48 13.02
CA SER A 129 10.11 -7.72 12.76
C SER A 129 9.36 -8.72 11.87
N GLU A 130 8.03 -8.74 11.94
CA GLU A 130 7.19 -9.61 11.09
C GLU A 130 7.12 -9.12 9.64
N CYS A 131 7.15 -7.80 9.41
CA CYS A 131 7.15 -7.23 8.06
C CYS A 131 8.41 -7.57 7.26
N ALA A 132 9.58 -7.66 7.89
CA ALA A 132 10.84 -7.92 7.18
C ALA A 132 10.91 -9.34 6.60
N ALA A 133 10.36 -10.33 7.30
CA ALA A 133 10.34 -11.72 6.86
C ALA A 133 9.31 -12.00 5.74
N ALA A 134 8.31 -11.14 5.58
CA ALA A 134 7.19 -11.34 4.66
C ALA A 134 7.34 -10.61 3.30
N LEU A 135 8.37 -9.77 3.13
CA LEU A 135 8.57 -9.06 1.86
C LEU A 135 8.97 -10.02 0.74
N PRO A 136 8.30 -9.97 -0.42
CA PRO A 136 8.70 -10.75 -1.57
C PRO A 136 10.15 -10.46 -1.95
N GLN A 137 10.94 -11.52 -2.16
CA GLN A 137 12.34 -11.43 -2.57
C GLN A 137 12.48 -11.61 -4.08
N GLY A 138 13.58 -11.11 -4.65
CA GLY A 138 13.89 -11.28 -6.08
C GLY A 138 12.80 -10.74 -7.00
N GLU A 139 12.42 -11.51 -8.03
CA GLU A 139 11.43 -11.13 -9.04
C GLU A 139 10.01 -10.91 -8.50
N GLY A 140 9.69 -11.42 -7.32
CA GLY A 140 8.42 -11.13 -6.63
C GLY A 140 8.32 -9.69 -6.11
N ASN A 141 9.43 -8.96 -6.02
CA ASN A 141 9.46 -7.61 -5.49
C ASN A 141 9.27 -6.54 -6.59
N LEU A 142 8.20 -5.75 -6.47
CA LEU A 142 7.87 -4.73 -7.47
C LEU A 142 8.92 -3.61 -7.57
N ALA A 143 9.58 -3.24 -6.47
CA ALA A 143 10.61 -2.21 -6.47
C ALA A 143 11.85 -2.65 -7.26
N LEU A 144 12.27 -3.91 -7.13
CA LEU A 144 13.36 -4.48 -7.95
C LEU A 144 12.97 -4.54 -9.42
N ARG A 145 11.74 -5.01 -9.72
CA ARG A 145 11.23 -5.03 -11.08
C ARG A 145 11.17 -3.62 -11.69
N ALA A 146 10.83 -2.60 -10.88
CA ALA A 146 10.80 -1.21 -11.31
C ALA A 146 12.19 -0.70 -11.69
N ALA A 147 13.22 -1.00 -10.90
CA ALA A 147 14.60 -0.63 -11.24
C ALA A 147 15.04 -1.28 -12.56
N ARG A 148 14.83 -2.58 -12.72
CA ARG A 148 15.15 -3.30 -13.96
C ARG A 148 14.39 -2.76 -15.17
N ALA A 149 13.07 -2.52 -15.03
CA ALA A 149 12.25 -1.98 -16.11
C ALA A 149 12.72 -0.58 -16.53
N TYR A 150 13.09 0.28 -15.56
CA TYR A 150 13.64 1.60 -15.85
C TYR A 150 14.92 1.51 -16.65
N PHE A 151 15.93 0.76 -16.16
CA PHE A 151 17.23 0.64 -16.80
C PHE A 151 17.12 -0.01 -18.21
N ALA A 152 16.30 -1.04 -18.35
CA ALA A 152 16.06 -1.67 -19.64
C ALA A 152 15.41 -0.71 -20.64
N ALA A 153 14.41 0.07 -20.21
CA ALA A 153 13.74 1.05 -21.07
C ALA A 153 14.66 2.22 -21.46
N ALA A 154 15.56 2.64 -20.56
CA ALA A 154 16.50 3.73 -20.78
C ALA A 154 17.76 3.31 -21.54
N GLY A 155 18.04 2.01 -21.70
CA GLY A 155 19.28 1.51 -22.27
C GLY A 155 20.51 1.83 -21.41
N ILE A 156 20.32 1.97 -20.09
CA ILE A 156 21.37 2.33 -19.13
C ILE A 156 21.85 1.07 -18.41
N ASP A 157 23.18 0.86 -18.40
CA ASP A 157 23.79 -0.10 -17.48
C ASP A 157 24.13 0.60 -16.17
N PRO A 158 23.46 0.26 -15.04
CA PRO A 158 23.74 0.90 -13.75
C PRO A 158 25.07 0.48 -13.14
N GLY A 159 25.76 -0.53 -13.66
CA GLY A 159 26.95 -1.15 -13.06
C GLY A 159 26.66 -1.81 -11.69
N GLY A 160 25.40 -1.88 -11.31
CA GLY A 160 24.84 -2.38 -10.06
C GLY A 160 23.86 -1.40 -9.44
N CYS A 161 22.76 -1.93 -8.89
CA CYS A 161 21.74 -1.15 -8.19
C CYS A 161 21.28 -1.91 -6.95
N PHE A 162 21.39 -1.28 -5.80
CA PHE A 162 20.93 -1.82 -4.53
C PHE A 162 19.71 -1.05 -4.04
N VAL A 163 18.62 -1.75 -3.71
CA VAL A 163 17.38 -1.14 -3.24
C VAL A 163 17.09 -1.57 -1.81
N ARG A 164 16.91 -0.59 -0.92
CA ARG A 164 16.50 -0.80 0.47
C ARG A 164 15.15 -0.16 0.71
N ILE A 165 14.26 -0.84 1.41
CA ILE A 165 12.94 -0.32 1.76
C ILE A 165 12.74 -0.42 3.28
N CYS A 166 12.35 0.70 3.90
CA CYS A 166 11.88 0.76 5.28
C CYS A 166 10.35 0.81 5.26
N LYS A 167 9.70 -0.31 5.60
CA LYS A 167 8.23 -0.46 5.53
C LYS A 167 7.55 0.16 6.73
N ARG A 168 6.54 1.02 6.46
CA ARG A 168 5.57 1.55 7.43
C ARG A 168 4.14 1.38 6.94
N VAL A 169 3.94 1.38 5.60
CA VAL A 169 2.64 1.09 4.99
C VAL A 169 2.36 -0.40 5.18
N PRO A 170 1.22 -0.77 5.82
CA PRO A 170 0.92 -2.16 6.12
C PRO A 170 0.78 -2.99 4.83
N MET A 171 1.32 -4.20 4.87
CA MET A 171 1.28 -5.12 3.72
C MET A 171 -0.11 -5.74 3.57
N GLN A 172 -0.49 -6.08 2.32
CA GLN A 172 -1.77 -6.74 1.99
C GLN A 172 -2.98 -6.02 2.61
N ALA A 173 -2.97 -4.70 2.57
CA ALA A 173 -3.87 -3.82 3.29
C ALA A 173 -4.80 -2.99 2.38
N GLY A 174 -4.75 -3.18 1.07
CA GLY A 174 -5.48 -2.33 0.11
C GLY A 174 -4.88 -0.93 -0.09
N MET A 175 -3.70 -0.66 0.49
CA MET A 175 -3.02 0.65 0.46
C MET A 175 -1.93 0.77 -0.61
N ALA A 176 -1.79 -0.20 -1.49
CA ALA A 176 -0.83 -0.25 -2.60
C ALA A 176 0.66 -0.10 -2.21
N GLY A 177 1.08 -0.59 -1.01
CA GLY A 177 2.44 -0.40 -0.50
C GLY A 177 3.54 -0.86 -1.47
N GLY A 178 3.44 -2.05 -2.07
CA GLY A 178 4.42 -2.52 -3.05
C GLY A 178 4.43 -1.70 -4.35
N SER A 179 3.26 -1.21 -4.79
CA SER A 179 3.16 -0.34 -5.96
C SER A 179 3.73 1.05 -5.69
N SER A 180 3.59 1.56 -4.47
CA SER A 180 4.20 2.83 -4.06
C SER A 180 5.72 2.71 -3.96
N ASP A 181 6.26 1.57 -3.48
CA ASP A 181 7.69 1.30 -3.48
C ASP A 181 8.26 1.30 -4.91
N ALA A 182 7.58 0.62 -5.85
CA ALA A 182 7.95 0.62 -7.26
C ALA A 182 7.92 2.02 -7.88
N ALA A 183 6.87 2.79 -7.59
CA ALA A 183 6.76 4.18 -8.06
C ALA A 183 7.85 5.07 -7.49
N ALA A 184 8.24 4.89 -6.23
CA ALA A 184 9.34 5.63 -5.61
C ALA A 184 10.67 5.32 -6.30
N VAL A 185 10.94 4.05 -6.62
CA VAL A 185 12.12 3.67 -7.42
C VAL A 185 12.13 4.36 -8.78
N LEU A 186 11.01 4.31 -9.52
CA LEU A 186 10.89 4.95 -10.83
C LEU A 186 11.11 6.46 -10.73
N ARG A 187 10.51 7.16 -9.75
CA ARG A 187 10.72 8.60 -9.55
C ARG A 187 12.17 8.93 -9.20
N ALA A 188 12.77 8.18 -8.27
CA ALA A 188 14.16 8.42 -7.86
C ALA A 188 15.13 8.27 -9.04
N LEU A 189 14.98 7.21 -9.82
CA LEU A 189 15.82 6.98 -11.01
C LEU A 189 15.57 8.05 -12.08
N ASN A 190 14.30 8.41 -12.34
CA ASN A 190 13.98 9.41 -13.34
C ASN A 190 14.44 10.81 -12.94
N ARG A 191 14.37 11.17 -11.65
CA ARG A 191 14.94 12.44 -11.15
C ARG A 191 16.45 12.49 -11.34
N HIS A 192 17.15 11.35 -11.24
CA HIS A 192 18.60 11.30 -11.41
C HIS A 192 19.02 11.28 -12.88
N PHE A 193 18.39 10.46 -13.71
CA PHE A 193 18.78 10.26 -15.10
C PHE A 193 18.04 11.13 -16.11
N GLY A 194 16.81 11.58 -15.78
CA GLY A 194 15.99 12.41 -16.66
C GLY A 194 15.56 11.75 -17.98
N ALA A 195 15.47 10.40 -17.99
CA ALA A 195 15.33 9.67 -19.25
C ALA A 195 13.89 9.69 -19.83
N PHE A 196 12.87 9.95 -19.01
CA PHE A 196 11.48 9.78 -19.41
C PHE A 196 10.61 10.97 -19.00
N SER A 197 9.55 11.24 -19.82
CA SER A 197 8.43 12.06 -19.39
C SER A 197 7.58 11.33 -18.34
N ASP A 198 6.73 12.08 -17.63
CA ASP A 198 5.81 11.50 -16.64
C ASP A 198 4.84 10.48 -17.26
N GLU A 199 4.40 10.72 -18.51
CA GLU A 199 3.54 9.79 -19.26
C GLU A 199 4.27 8.48 -19.49
N ARG A 200 5.51 8.54 -20.00
CA ARG A 200 6.31 7.34 -20.26
C ARG A 200 6.64 6.58 -18.97
N LEU A 201 6.88 7.30 -17.91
CA LEU A 201 7.12 6.69 -16.60
C LEU A 201 5.87 5.93 -16.08
N ARG A 202 4.67 6.51 -16.28
CA ARG A 202 3.40 5.83 -15.95
C ARG A 202 3.14 4.59 -16.82
N GLU A 203 3.50 4.63 -18.11
CA GLU A 203 3.41 3.44 -18.97
C GLU A 203 4.31 2.29 -18.48
N ILE A 204 5.56 2.61 -18.13
CA ILE A 204 6.48 1.63 -17.51
C ILE A 204 5.86 1.10 -16.21
N GLY A 205 5.31 1.99 -15.38
CA GLY A 205 4.63 1.65 -14.13
C GLY A 205 3.42 0.73 -14.32
N LEU A 206 2.61 0.95 -15.35
CA LEU A 206 1.45 0.11 -15.68
C LEU A 206 1.86 -1.34 -16.00
N GLY A 207 3.00 -1.53 -16.65
CA GLY A 207 3.57 -2.86 -16.89
C GLY A 207 3.99 -3.62 -15.63
N LEU A 208 4.19 -2.90 -14.52
CA LEU A 208 4.55 -3.47 -13.22
C LEU A 208 3.31 -3.83 -12.37
N GLY A 209 2.29 -2.96 -12.38
CA GLY A 209 1.06 -3.16 -11.62
C GLY A 209 0.06 -2.03 -11.80
N SER A 210 -1.23 -2.32 -11.63
CA SER A 210 -2.33 -1.38 -11.90
C SER A 210 -2.32 -0.13 -11.01
N ASP A 211 -1.83 -0.21 -9.77
CA ASP A 211 -1.76 0.93 -8.85
C ASP A 211 -0.48 1.79 -9.04
N VAL A 212 0.55 1.30 -9.76
CA VAL A 212 1.82 2.02 -9.92
C VAL A 212 1.64 3.37 -10.64
N PRO A 213 0.83 3.49 -11.72
CA PRO A 213 0.56 4.77 -12.36
C PRO A 213 -0.02 5.81 -11.40
N TYR A 214 -0.97 5.40 -10.53
CA TYR A 214 -1.52 6.29 -9.51
C TYR A 214 -0.46 6.69 -8.47
N CYS A 215 0.37 5.75 -8.00
CA CYS A 215 1.45 6.04 -7.06
C CYS A 215 2.52 6.99 -7.62
N LEU A 216 2.67 7.05 -8.95
CA LEU A 216 3.48 8.07 -9.64
C LEU A 216 2.75 9.42 -9.71
N PHE A 217 1.43 9.41 -9.93
CA PHE A 217 0.60 10.60 -10.10
C PHE A 217 0.33 11.32 -8.76
N GLY A 218 -0.04 10.58 -7.73
CA GLY A 218 -0.29 11.07 -6.37
C GLY A 218 -1.47 12.04 -6.21
N GLY A 219 -1.64 12.59 -5.01
CA GLY A 219 -2.73 13.53 -4.66
C GLY A 219 -4.12 12.91 -4.69
N ILE A 220 -5.17 13.71 -4.94
CA ILE A 220 -6.54 13.22 -5.13
C ILE A 220 -6.80 13.06 -6.63
N ALA A 221 -7.26 11.89 -7.06
CA ALA A 221 -7.50 11.59 -8.46
C ALA A 221 -8.71 10.69 -8.67
N LEU A 222 -9.45 10.95 -9.76
CA LEU A 222 -10.36 9.99 -10.37
C LEU A 222 -9.50 8.99 -11.16
N ALA A 223 -9.71 7.71 -10.91
CA ALA A 223 -9.09 6.62 -11.62
C ALA A 223 -10.16 5.75 -12.30
N GLU A 224 -10.00 5.49 -13.57
CA GLU A 224 -10.92 4.72 -14.41
C GLU A 224 -10.18 3.61 -15.17
N GLY A 225 -10.95 2.71 -15.81
CA GLY A 225 -10.41 1.53 -16.46
C GLY A 225 -9.99 0.49 -15.42
N ARG A 226 -8.75 0.03 -15.46
CA ARG A 226 -8.14 -0.82 -14.42
C ARG A 226 -7.54 0.00 -13.26
N GLY A 227 -7.68 1.37 -13.31
CA GLY A 227 -7.05 2.33 -12.42
C GLY A 227 -5.95 3.17 -13.08
N GLU A 228 -5.69 2.97 -14.37
CA GLU A 228 -4.61 3.63 -15.12
C GLU A 228 -5.00 4.99 -15.72
N ARG A 229 -6.28 5.22 -16.01
CA ARG A 229 -6.75 6.50 -16.54
C ARG A 229 -7.01 7.46 -15.41
N LEU A 230 -6.11 8.41 -15.23
CA LEU A 230 -6.07 9.29 -14.07
C LEU A 230 -6.44 10.71 -14.45
N THR A 231 -7.36 11.30 -13.70
CA THR A 231 -7.74 12.71 -13.78
C THR A 231 -7.55 13.39 -12.44
N ARG A 232 -6.80 14.51 -12.41
CA ARG A 232 -6.56 15.27 -11.17
C ARG A 232 -7.88 15.84 -10.64
N LEU A 233 -8.08 15.71 -9.34
CA LEU A 233 -9.19 16.30 -8.62
C LEU A 233 -8.67 17.38 -7.65
N PRO A 234 -9.55 18.31 -7.21
CA PRO A 234 -9.19 19.32 -6.22
C PRO A 234 -8.70 18.69 -4.92
N ASP A 235 -7.70 19.29 -4.31
CA ASP A 235 -7.27 18.93 -2.96
C ASP A 235 -8.32 19.33 -1.93
N LEU A 236 -8.33 18.63 -0.79
CA LEU A 236 -9.20 18.97 0.33
C LEU A 236 -8.66 20.21 1.05
N PRO A 237 -9.50 21.24 1.29
CA PRO A 237 -9.12 22.40 2.08
C PRO A 237 -8.64 21.96 3.47
N ASN A 238 -7.53 22.52 3.94
CA ASN A 238 -6.92 22.23 5.25
C ASN A 238 -6.48 20.78 5.49
N GLY A 239 -6.52 19.92 4.46
CA GLY A 239 -6.26 18.50 4.58
C GLY A 239 -7.36 17.77 5.36
N ALA A 240 -7.14 16.50 5.63
CA ALA A 240 -8.02 15.69 6.46
C ALA A 240 -7.19 14.70 7.27
N TRP A 241 -7.55 14.51 8.53
CA TRP A 241 -6.96 13.48 9.37
C TRP A 241 -7.59 12.13 9.06
N VAL A 242 -6.79 11.09 9.15
CA VAL A 242 -7.21 9.72 8.85
C VAL A 242 -6.73 8.80 9.96
N VAL A 243 -7.65 8.02 10.50
CA VAL A 243 -7.30 6.88 11.36
C VAL A 243 -7.41 5.61 10.53
N LEU A 244 -6.30 4.90 10.42
CA LEU A 244 -6.21 3.59 9.77
C LEU A 244 -6.32 2.51 10.83
N CYS A 245 -7.15 1.51 10.60
CA CYS A 245 -7.17 0.30 11.43
C CYS A 245 -7.13 -0.95 10.55
N LYS A 246 -6.26 -1.90 10.90
CA LYS A 246 -6.11 -3.17 10.20
C LYS A 246 -6.35 -4.31 11.17
N PRO A 247 -7.54 -4.91 11.15
CA PRO A 247 -7.83 -6.15 11.87
C PRO A 247 -6.97 -7.32 11.38
N ASP A 248 -6.84 -8.34 12.20
CA ASP A 248 -6.06 -9.53 11.89
C ASP A 248 -6.87 -10.51 11.03
N PHE A 249 -6.99 -10.19 9.75
CA PHE A 249 -7.48 -11.11 8.72
C PHE A 249 -6.85 -10.80 7.36
N SER A 250 -6.79 -11.78 6.51
CA SER A 250 -6.29 -11.65 5.14
C SER A 250 -7.42 -11.86 4.13
N VAL A 251 -7.31 -11.18 2.99
CA VAL A 251 -8.29 -11.24 1.91
C VAL A 251 -7.60 -11.64 0.62
N SER A 252 -8.20 -12.59 -0.09
CA SER A 252 -7.80 -12.91 -1.45
C SER A 252 -8.53 -11.97 -2.42
N THR A 253 -7.80 -11.04 -3.05
CA THR A 253 -8.37 -10.12 -4.04
C THR A 253 -9.15 -10.84 -5.15
N PRO A 254 -8.64 -11.92 -5.80
CA PRO A 254 -9.41 -12.65 -6.80
C PRO A 254 -10.70 -13.27 -6.26
N ALA A 255 -10.65 -13.83 -5.04
CA ALA A 255 -11.84 -14.42 -4.41
C ALA A 255 -12.92 -13.36 -4.12
N LEU A 256 -12.50 -12.16 -3.71
CA LEU A 256 -13.43 -11.06 -3.42
C LEU A 256 -14.10 -10.52 -4.69
N PHE A 257 -13.37 -10.38 -5.79
CA PHE A 257 -13.96 -10.05 -7.10
C PHE A 257 -14.97 -11.12 -7.54
N GLY A 258 -14.63 -12.40 -7.43
CA GLY A 258 -15.57 -13.48 -7.77
C GLY A 258 -16.81 -13.52 -6.89
N ALA A 259 -16.71 -13.15 -5.61
CA ALA A 259 -17.86 -13.04 -4.72
C ALA A 259 -18.73 -11.82 -5.07
N LEU A 260 -18.13 -10.69 -5.42
CA LEU A 260 -18.84 -9.49 -5.88
C LEU A 260 -19.58 -9.75 -7.20
N ASP A 261 -18.96 -10.44 -8.16
CA ASP A 261 -19.61 -10.81 -9.42
C ASP A 261 -20.88 -11.62 -9.16
N LYS A 262 -20.82 -12.64 -8.32
CA LYS A 262 -21.99 -13.45 -7.93
C LYS A 262 -23.08 -12.62 -7.25
N MET A 263 -22.70 -11.66 -6.41
CA MET A 263 -23.66 -10.77 -5.74
C MET A 263 -24.35 -9.83 -6.74
N LYS A 264 -23.64 -9.35 -7.77
CA LYS A 264 -24.20 -8.47 -8.82
C LYS A 264 -25.04 -9.20 -9.88
N GLU A 265 -24.83 -10.51 -10.05
CA GLU A 265 -25.67 -11.36 -10.92
C GLU A 265 -27.05 -11.69 -10.31
N ALA A 266 -27.24 -11.42 -9.01
CA ALA A 266 -28.55 -11.62 -8.37
C ALA A 266 -29.61 -10.67 -8.97
N PRO A 267 -30.88 -11.12 -9.12
CA PRO A 267 -31.96 -10.36 -9.80
C PRO A 267 -32.25 -8.97 -9.18
N GLU A 268 -31.81 -8.71 -7.98
CA GLU A 268 -32.00 -7.44 -7.26
C GLU A 268 -30.91 -6.38 -7.61
N ALA A 269 -29.85 -6.76 -8.31
CA ALA A 269 -28.81 -5.84 -8.77
C ALA A 269 -29.32 -4.98 -9.93
N ARG A 270 -29.78 -3.77 -9.64
CA ARG A 270 -30.37 -2.84 -10.63
C ARG A 270 -29.32 -2.16 -11.49
N PRO A 271 -29.32 -2.31 -12.82
CA PRO A 271 -28.70 -1.35 -13.72
C PRO A 271 -29.56 -0.07 -13.72
N GLY A 272 -28.98 1.07 -13.37
CA GLY A 272 -29.66 2.37 -13.42
C GLY A 272 -30.13 2.93 -12.09
N GLY A 273 -29.45 2.59 -11.00
CA GLY A 273 -29.63 3.23 -9.69
C GLY A 273 -29.18 4.70 -9.66
N PRO A 274 -29.41 5.41 -8.55
CA PRO A 274 -29.00 6.80 -8.35
C PRO A 274 -27.49 6.94 -8.63
N ALA A 275 -27.05 8.19 -8.89
CA ALA A 275 -25.66 8.56 -9.20
C ALA A 275 -24.63 7.66 -8.50
N SER A 276 -23.63 7.13 -9.23
CA SER A 276 -22.64 6.19 -8.68
C SER A 276 -21.99 6.75 -7.40
N ASN A 277 -21.43 5.90 -6.57
CA ASN A 277 -20.72 6.36 -5.37
C ASN A 277 -19.66 7.39 -5.75
N THR A 278 -18.94 7.15 -6.85
CA THR A 278 -17.93 8.08 -7.37
C THR A 278 -18.53 9.41 -7.81
N ASP A 279 -19.74 9.47 -8.43
CA ASP A 279 -20.36 10.74 -8.82
C ASP A 279 -20.76 11.59 -7.59
N ARG A 280 -21.24 10.95 -6.53
CA ARG A 280 -21.51 11.62 -5.24
C ARG A 280 -20.23 12.20 -4.64
N MET A 281 -19.13 11.42 -4.66
CA MET A 281 -17.82 11.86 -4.19
C MET A 281 -17.29 13.04 -5.00
N LEU A 282 -17.38 12.99 -6.34
CA LEU A 282 -16.95 14.09 -7.20
C LEU A 282 -17.73 15.39 -6.89
N THR A 283 -19.01 15.27 -6.60
CA THR A 283 -19.84 16.42 -6.18
C THR A 283 -19.40 16.97 -4.82
N ALA A 284 -19.12 16.09 -3.85
CA ALA A 284 -18.65 16.49 -2.52
C ALA A 284 -17.28 17.17 -2.56
N LEU A 285 -16.36 16.65 -3.37
CA LEU A 285 -15.02 17.25 -3.56
C LEU A 285 -15.10 18.65 -4.20
N ARG A 286 -15.98 18.83 -5.20
CA ARG A 286 -16.19 20.17 -5.81
C ARG A 286 -16.78 21.17 -4.83
N ALA A 287 -17.62 20.73 -3.91
CA ALA A 287 -18.17 21.58 -2.85
C ALA A 287 -17.13 21.94 -1.78
N GLY A 288 -16.02 21.20 -1.70
CA GLY A 288 -14.93 21.44 -0.74
C GLY A 288 -15.31 21.20 0.72
N ALA A 289 -16.45 20.54 0.99
CA ALA A 289 -16.95 20.30 2.33
C ALA A 289 -16.55 18.92 2.84
N LEU A 290 -15.62 18.85 3.80
CA LEU A 290 -15.09 17.61 4.35
C LEU A 290 -16.18 16.66 4.90
N PRO A 291 -17.24 17.14 5.61
CA PRO A 291 -18.35 16.27 6.01
C PRO A 291 -19.09 15.62 4.84
N ALA A 292 -19.25 16.34 3.72
CA ALA A 292 -19.88 15.78 2.52
C ALA A 292 -19.00 14.72 1.86
N VAL A 293 -17.67 14.91 1.89
CA VAL A 293 -16.70 13.89 1.43
C VAL A 293 -16.80 12.65 2.30
N GLY A 294 -16.82 12.79 3.62
CA GLY A 294 -16.99 11.67 4.55
C GLY A 294 -18.28 10.89 4.29
N ALA A 295 -19.40 11.59 4.11
CA ALA A 295 -20.70 10.98 3.82
C ALA A 295 -20.78 10.29 2.44
N ALA A 296 -19.92 10.69 1.49
CA ALA A 296 -19.87 10.10 0.15
C ALA A 296 -18.91 8.90 0.02
N MET A 297 -18.15 8.57 1.08
CA MET A 297 -17.24 7.42 1.07
C MET A 297 -18.01 6.11 0.86
N ALA A 298 -17.52 5.27 -0.04
CA ALA A 298 -18.16 3.99 -0.35
C ALA A 298 -17.20 3.03 -1.07
N ASN A 299 -17.41 1.72 -0.88
CA ASN A 299 -16.62 0.69 -1.53
C ASN A 299 -17.51 -0.53 -1.84
N ASP A 300 -17.59 -0.92 -3.11
CA ASP A 300 -18.40 -2.05 -3.55
C ASP A 300 -17.98 -3.39 -2.91
N PHE A 301 -16.76 -3.52 -2.43
CA PHE A 301 -16.32 -4.72 -1.72
C PHE A 301 -16.77 -4.76 -0.26
N ALA A 302 -17.11 -3.62 0.35
CA ALA A 302 -17.44 -3.58 1.77
C ALA A 302 -18.62 -4.50 2.16
N PRO A 303 -19.74 -4.54 1.44
CA PRO A 303 -20.83 -5.46 1.76
C PRO A 303 -20.45 -6.93 1.64
N VAL A 304 -19.64 -7.27 0.64
CA VAL A 304 -19.15 -8.66 0.44
C VAL A 304 -18.23 -9.06 1.57
N LEU A 305 -17.32 -8.18 1.94
CA LEU A 305 -16.34 -8.45 2.99
C LEU A 305 -16.99 -8.48 4.38
N ALA A 306 -18.01 -7.66 4.63
CA ALA A 306 -18.76 -7.66 5.89
C ALA A 306 -19.42 -9.00 6.19
N GLN A 307 -19.89 -9.73 5.16
CA GLN A 307 -20.44 -11.07 5.31
C GLN A 307 -19.36 -12.10 5.71
N GLN A 308 -18.13 -11.93 5.23
CA GLN A 308 -17.00 -12.84 5.50
C GLN A 308 -16.26 -12.49 6.79
N ALA A 309 -16.20 -11.20 7.14
CA ALA A 309 -15.46 -10.65 8.26
C ALA A 309 -16.25 -9.55 8.96
N PRO A 310 -17.18 -9.88 9.89
CA PRO A 310 -18.02 -8.91 10.62
C PRO A 310 -17.22 -7.82 11.36
N ILE A 311 -15.94 -8.05 11.64
CA ILE A 311 -15.05 -7.08 12.25
C ILE A 311 -14.90 -5.79 11.40
N VAL A 312 -15.10 -5.88 10.08
CA VAL A 312 -15.07 -4.71 9.18
C VAL A 312 -16.13 -3.69 9.59
N GLU A 313 -17.40 -4.16 9.72
CA GLU A 313 -18.51 -3.30 10.13
C GLU A 313 -18.37 -2.84 11.60
N ALA A 314 -17.78 -3.67 12.47
CA ALA A 314 -17.50 -3.26 13.84
C ALA A 314 -16.48 -2.11 13.89
N CYS A 315 -15.41 -2.18 13.13
CA CYS A 315 -14.42 -1.09 13.02
C CYS A 315 -15.03 0.18 12.42
N LYS A 316 -15.85 0.08 11.36
CA LYS A 316 -16.53 1.24 10.77
C LYS A 316 -17.44 1.94 11.79
N ARG A 317 -18.28 1.16 12.50
CA ARG A 317 -19.16 1.70 13.56
C ARG A 317 -18.37 2.35 14.69
N GLN A 318 -17.26 1.75 15.11
CA GLN A 318 -16.43 2.30 16.17
C GLN A 318 -15.77 3.62 15.76
N LEU A 319 -15.23 3.70 14.54
CA LEU A 319 -14.71 4.95 13.99
C LEU A 319 -15.79 6.04 13.95
N GLN A 320 -16.99 5.73 13.48
CA GLN A 320 -18.13 6.66 13.44
C GLN A 320 -18.57 7.08 14.83
N ALA A 321 -18.66 6.16 15.79
CA ALA A 321 -18.98 6.48 17.18
C ALA A 321 -17.95 7.40 17.84
N CYS A 322 -16.70 7.38 17.38
CA CYS A 322 -15.63 8.28 17.81
C CYS A 322 -15.57 9.58 16.99
N GLY A 323 -16.58 9.90 16.18
CA GLY A 323 -16.69 11.17 15.47
C GLY A 323 -16.09 11.19 14.07
N ALA A 324 -15.82 10.04 13.44
CA ALA A 324 -15.43 10.03 12.04
C ALA A 324 -16.55 10.59 11.16
N LEU A 325 -16.21 11.49 10.25
CA LEU A 325 -17.11 12.05 9.23
C LEU A 325 -17.58 11.01 8.22
N GLY A 326 -16.80 9.94 8.07
CA GLY A 326 -17.08 8.75 7.30
C GLY A 326 -16.05 7.68 7.64
N ALA A 327 -16.44 6.40 7.46
CA ALA A 327 -15.54 5.28 7.66
C ALA A 327 -15.75 4.23 6.57
N GLU A 328 -14.68 3.79 5.90
CA GLU A 328 -14.78 2.86 4.78
C GLU A 328 -13.54 1.96 4.66
N LEU A 329 -13.71 0.89 3.89
CA LEU A 329 -12.67 -0.04 3.46
C LEU A 329 -11.84 0.58 2.33
N THR A 330 -10.51 0.41 2.34
CA THR A 330 -9.67 0.80 1.20
C THR A 330 -9.32 -0.41 0.32
N GLY A 331 -9.50 -0.26 -0.99
CA GLY A 331 -9.26 -1.34 -1.95
C GLY A 331 -10.08 -2.58 -1.63
N THR A 332 -9.44 -3.75 -1.68
CA THR A 332 -10.01 -5.03 -1.22
C THR A 332 -9.78 -5.30 0.27
N GLY A 333 -9.23 -4.34 1.01
CA GLY A 333 -8.92 -4.47 2.43
C GLY A 333 -7.54 -5.09 2.66
N SER A 334 -7.21 -5.38 3.89
CA SER A 334 -8.00 -5.42 5.14
C SER A 334 -8.05 -4.09 5.93
N VAL A 335 -7.42 -3.00 5.46
CA VAL A 335 -7.48 -1.71 6.17
C VAL A 335 -8.85 -1.05 6.00
N ILE A 336 -9.41 -0.66 7.13
CA ILE A 336 -10.56 0.25 7.27
C ILE A 336 -10.00 1.60 7.70
N PHE A 337 -10.58 2.69 7.22
CA PHE A 337 -10.15 4.03 7.61
C PHE A 337 -11.32 4.94 7.93
N GLY A 338 -11.12 5.84 8.88
CA GLY A 338 -12.06 6.92 9.22
C GLY A 338 -11.46 8.28 8.88
N LEU A 339 -12.31 9.19 8.40
CA LEU A 339 -11.97 10.57 8.05
C LEU A 339 -12.36 11.50 9.19
N PHE A 340 -11.47 12.40 9.60
CA PHE A 340 -11.66 13.33 10.72
C PHE A 340 -11.24 14.75 10.32
N ASP A 341 -11.86 15.75 10.94
CA ASP A 341 -11.58 17.17 10.73
C ASP A 341 -10.52 17.72 11.70
N SER A 342 -10.25 17.02 12.80
CA SER A 342 -9.29 17.47 13.80
C SER A 342 -8.32 16.35 14.25
N PRO A 343 -7.11 16.72 14.70
CA PRO A 343 -6.16 15.78 15.26
C PRO A 343 -6.65 15.17 16.57
N ASP A 344 -7.37 15.93 17.40
CA ASP A 344 -7.81 15.49 18.73
C ASP A 344 -8.88 14.39 18.63
N THR A 345 -9.85 14.54 17.73
CA THR A 345 -10.86 13.50 17.46
C THR A 345 -10.24 12.26 16.83
N ALA A 346 -9.26 12.43 15.94
CA ALA A 346 -8.52 11.32 15.35
C ALA A 346 -7.71 10.55 16.41
N GLU A 347 -7.03 11.23 17.34
CA GLU A 347 -6.27 10.57 18.42
C GLU A 347 -7.17 9.85 19.41
N ALA A 348 -8.32 10.44 19.77
CA ALA A 348 -9.31 9.79 20.63
C ALA A 348 -9.84 8.49 19.98
N ALA A 349 -10.16 8.54 18.68
CA ALA A 349 -10.59 7.36 17.92
C ALA A 349 -9.51 6.29 17.83
N ALA A 350 -8.27 6.68 17.53
CA ALA A 350 -7.15 5.78 17.46
C ALA A 350 -6.88 5.09 18.83
N SER A 351 -6.93 5.86 19.90
CA SER A 351 -6.79 5.34 21.28
C SER A 351 -7.85 4.28 21.61
N ALA A 352 -9.11 4.54 21.26
CA ALA A 352 -10.21 3.61 21.47
C ALA A 352 -10.04 2.30 20.67
N LEU A 353 -9.53 2.39 19.43
CA LEU A 353 -9.33 1.23 18.56
C LEU A 353 -8.12 0.38 18.94
N ARG A 354 -7.06 0.95 19.50
CA ARG A 354 -5.83 0.22 19.91
C ARG A 354 -6.10 -0.90 20.92
N ALA A 355 -7.20 -0.84 21.65
CA ALA A 355 -7.60 -1.89 22.57
C ALA A 355 -8.11 -3.17 21.88
N SER A 356 -8.59 -3.05 20.63
CA SER A 356 -9.29 -4.13 19.94
C SER A 356 -8.71 -4.49 18.56
N VAL A 357 -7.85 -3.63 18.00
CA VAL A 357 -7.29 -3.81 16.65
C VAL A 357 -5.75 -3.79 16.74
N PRO A 358 -5.06 -4.80 16.17
CA PRO A 358 -3.61 -4.95 16.32
C PRO A 358 -2.79 -3.85 15.65
N TYR A 359 -3.32 -3.22 14.59
CA TYR A 359 -2.68 -2.10 13.92
C TYR A 359 -3.62 -0.90 13.84
N VAL A 360 -3.21 0.20 14.45
CA VAL A 360 -3.90 1.50 14.37
C VAL A 360 -2.88 2.60 14.16
N GLN A 361 -3.06 3.40 13.10
CA GLN A 361 -2.14 4.48 12.75
C GLN A 361 -2.93 5.73 12.37
N ILE A 362 -2.45 6.90 12.81
CA ILE A 362 -2.96 8.19 12.35
C ILE A 362 -2.08 8.71 11.22
N THR A 363 -2.72 9.26 10.21
CA THR A 363 -2.07 9.91 9.07
C THR A 363 -2.93 11.08 8.57
N ARG A 364 -2.54 11.73 7.48
CA ARG A 364 -3.30 12.80 6.82
C ARG A 364 -3.42 12.51 5.34
N ILE A 365 -4.50 13.00 4.72
CA ILE A 365 -4.56 13.06 3.26
C ILE A 365 -3.51 14.06 2.79
N ARG A 366 -2.69 13.61 1.86
CA ARG A 366 -1.61 14.39 1.30
C ARG A 366 -2.09 15.17 0.07
N PRO A 367 -1.88 16.49 0.02
CA PRO A 367 -2.19 17.27 -1.17
C PRO A 367 -1.32 16.82 -2.36
N ALA A 368 -1.75 17.15 -3.56
CA ALA A 368 -0.92 16.96 -4.74
C ALA A 368 0.40 17.70 -4.55
N THR A 369 1.51 17.03 -4.81
CA THR A 369 2.79 17.73 -4.87
C THR A 369 2.76 18.56 -6.15
N THR A 370 2.79 19.88 -6.04
CA THR A 370 3.15 20.72 -7.17
C THR A 370 4.58 20.33 -7.55
N VAL A 371 4.73 19.67 -8.70
CA VAL A 371 6.03 19.53 -9.34
C VAL A 371 6.42 20.94 -9.74
N GLY A 372 7.32 21.56 -8.95
CA GLY A 372 7.96 22.82 -9.29
C GLY A 372 9.04 22.61 -10.34
#